data_5318a863a3c471c3e2b5a4c9822e4de1
#
_entry.id   5318a863a3c471c3e2b5a4c9822e4de1
#
_cell.length_a   1.000
_cell.length_b   1.000
_cell.length_c   1.000
_cell.angle_alpha   90.00
_cell.angle_beta   90.00
_cell.angle_gamma   90.00
#
_symmetry.space_group_name_H-M   'P 1'
#
loop_
_entity.id
_entity.type
_entity.pdbx_description
1 polymer ?
#
loop_
_entity_poly.entity_id
_entity_poly.type
_entity_poly.pdbx_seq_one_letter_code
_entity_poly.pdbx_strand_id
1 'polypeptide(L)'
;MVVIGASRASSRRERFASDAATVSSADDARALWNAYDELRPFLLDGTTQARIFGDHARSASWFRLLRRACTADAEAMIGPLERLAGQRRQFNLQKRMTVWLHGWLPVHIGVSVGLSVLLVAHIVFALRFW
;
A
#
# COMPACT_ATOMS: atom_id res chain seq x y z
N MET A 1 13.22 -15.79 -6.19
CA MET A 1 12.57 -15.68 -4.87
C MET A 1 11.22 -14.94 -4.98
N VAL A 2 10.31 -15.42 -5.84
CA VAL A 2 9.03 -14.71 -6.18
C VAL A 2 7.78 -15.59 -5.93
N VAL A 3 7.94 -16.85 -5.51
CA VAL A 3 6.83 -17.84 -5.44
C VAL A 3 5.92 -17.68 -4.21
N ILE A 4 6.39 -17.03 -3.14
CA ILE A 4 5.63 -16.94 -1.87
C ILE A 4 4.43 -15.97 -1.96
N GLY A 5 4.50 -14.98 -2.82
CA GLY A 5 3.43 -13.98 -2.98
C GLY A 5 2.16 -14.51 -3.68
N ALA A 6 2.34 -15.33 -4.70
CA ALA A 6 1.25 -15.88 -5.50
C ALA A 6 0.37 -16.88 -4.70
N SER A 7 1.00 -17.72 -3.86
CA SER A 7 0.29 -18.70 -3.03
C SER A 7 -0.60 -18.04 -1.98
N ARG A 8 -0.14 -16.94 -1.37
CA ARG A 8 -0.94 -16.20 -0.38
C ARG A 8 -2.12 -15.46 -1.01
N ALA A 9 -1.96 -14.96 -2.24
CA ALA A 9 -3.04 -14.29 -2.98
C ALA A 9 -4.14 -15.29 -3.38
N SER A 10 -3.76 -16.50 -3.83
CA SER A 10 -4.69 -17.58 -4.16
C SER A 10 -5.48 -18.02 -2.93
N SER A 11 -4.82 -18.30 -1.82
CA SER A 11 -5.45 -18.70 -0.56
C SER A 11 -6.45 -17.65 -0.01
N ARG A 12 -6.16 -16.36 -0.19
CA ARG A 12 -7.09 -15.28 0.20
C ARG A 12 -8.33 -15.24 -0.70
N ARG A 13 -8.14 -15.45 -2.00
CA ARG A 13 -9.25 -15.51 -2.97
C ARG A 13 -10.20 -16.67 -2.67
N GLU A 14 -9.65 -17.84 -2.34
CA GLU A 14 -10.42 -19.01 -2.00
C GLU A 14 -11.24 -18.82 -0.71
N ARG A 15 -10.65 -18.20 0.33
CA ARG A 15 -11.38 -17.86 1.56
C ARG A 15 -12.50 -16.86 1.28
N PHE A 16 -12.23 -15.79 0.54
CA PHE A 16 -13.25 -14.82 0.19
C PHE A 16 -14.39 -15.46 -0.63
N ALA A 17 -14.06 -16.36 -1.56
CA ALA A 17 -15.07 -17.10 -2.32
C ALA A 17 -15.92 -18.02 -1.44
N SER A 18 -15.29 -18.72 -0.49
CA SER A 18 -15.99 -19.56 0.47
C SER A 18 -16.93 -18.75 1.36
N ASP A 19 -16.45 -17.63 1.88
CA ASP A 19 -17.23 -16.76 2.75
C ASP A 19 -18.36 -16.06 1.99
N ALA A 20 -18.12 -15.59 0.75
CA ALA A 20 -19.17 -15.02 -0.11
C ALA A 20 -20.26 -16.01 -0.49
N ALA A 21 -19.96 -17.31 -0.56
CA ALA A 21 -20.95 -18.35 -0.81
C ALA A 21 -21.92 -18.55 0.37
N THR A 22 -21.58 -18.10 1.57
CA THR A 22 -22.47 -18.17 2.75
C THR A 22 -23.44 -16.99 2.84
N VAL A 23 -23.30 -15.98 1.96
CA VAL A 23 -24.18 -14.81 1.95
C VAL A 23 -25.56 -15.17 1.41
N SER A 24 -26.59 -14.82 2.17
CA SER A 24 -27.98 -15.26 2.00
C SER A 24 -28.65 -14.76 0.70
N SER A 25 -28.13 -13.70 0.05
CA SER A 25 -28.69 -13.10 -1.16
C SER A 25 -27.75 -13.20 -2.35
N ALA A 26 -28.26 -13.72 -3.47
CA ALA A 26 -27.50 -13.75 -4.73
C ALA A 26 -27.06 -12.35 -5.22
N ASP A 27 -27.84 -11.33 -4.89
CA ASP A 27 -27.53 -9.95 -5.26
C ASP A 27 -26.39 -9.38 -4.40
N ASP A 28 -26.37 -9.69 -3.11
CA ASP A 28 -25.27 -9.33 -2.23
C ASP A 28 -23.96 -10.03 -2.64
N ALA A 29 -24.03 -11.32 -3.01
CA ALA A 29 -22.86 -12.02 -3.51
C ALA A 29 -22.29 -11.38 -4.79
N ARG A 30 -23.16 -10.97 -5.71
CA ARG A 30 -22.72 -10.22 -6.92
C ARG A 30 -22.10 -8.87 -6.58
N ALA A 31 -22.72 -8.12 -5.68
CA ALA A 31 -22.18 -6.82 -5.25
C ALA A 31 -20.79 -6.96 -4.61
N LEU A 32 -20.60 -7.97 -3.75
CA LEU A 32 -19.31 -8.27 -3.13
C LEU A 32 -18.25 -8.73 -4.15
N TRP A 33 -18.63 -9.56 -5.13
CA TRP A 33 -17.73 -9.98 -6.20
C TRP A 33 -17.30 -8.81 -7.07
N ASN A 34 -18.23 -7.94 -7.47
CA ASN A 34 -17.90 -6.74 -8.24
C ASN A 34 -16.97 -5.82 -7.45
N ALA A 35 -17.25 -5.64 -6.16
CA ALA A 35 -16.40 -4.88 -5.26
C ALA A 35 -14.98 -5.47 -5.13
N TYR A 36 -14.86 -6.78 -5.03
CA TYR A 36 -13.58 -7.47 -4.99
C TYR A 36 -12.81 -7.32 -6.32
N ASP A 37 -13.46 -7.49 -7.46
CA ASP A 37 -12.83 -7.35 -8.78
C ASP A 37 -12.35 -5.92 -9.03
N GLU A 38 -13.07 -4.91 -8.57
CA GLU A 38 -12.65 -3.51 -8.62
C GLU A 38 -11.45 -3.23 -7.70
N LEU A 39 -11.43 -3.85 -6.52
CA LEU A 39 -10.36 -3.70 -5.54
C LEU A 39 -9.09 -4.52 -5.90
N ARG A 40 -9.26 -5.63 -6.60
CA ARG A 40 -8.22 -6.61 -6.93
C ARG A 40 -6.96 -6.01 -7.56
N PRO A 41 -7.02 -5.16 -8.61
CA PRO A 41 -5.82 -4.57 -9.21
C PRO A 41 -5.06 -3.70 -8.21
N PHE A 42 -5.75 -2.99 -7.32
CA PHE A 42 -5.11 -2.24 -6.25
C PHE A 42 -4.39 -3.16 -5.25
N LEU A 43 -4.99 -4.29 -4.89
CA LEU A 43 -4.41 -5.25 -3.95
C LEU A 43 -3.19 -5.98 -4.53
N LEU A 44 -3.18 -6.29 -5.83
CA LEU A 44 -2.11 -7.05 -6.48
C LEU A 44 -0.93 -6.14 -6.86
N ASP A 45 -1.18 -5.10 -7.62
CA ASP A 45 -0.13 -4.32 -8.27
C ASP A 45 0.17 -3.01 -7.55
N GLY A 46 -0.74 -2.55 -6.69
CA GLY A 46 -0.67 -1.22 -6.06
C GLY A 46 -0.72 -0.09 -7.08
N THR A 47 -1.13 -0.43 -8.32
CA THR A 47 -1.16 0.50 -9.43
C THR A 47 -2.25 1.54 -9.26
N THR A 48 -1.96 2.71 -9.76
CA THR A 48 -2.68 3.97 -9.63
C THR A 48 -4.03 3.98 -10.35
N GLN A 49 -4.42 2.91 -11.05
CA GLN A 49 -5.71 2.85 -11.73
C GLN A 49 -6.89 2.92 -10.75
N ALA A 50 -6.70 2.43 -9.54
CA ALA A 50 -7.67 2.62 -8.46
C ALA A 50 -7.32 3.85 -7.60
N ARG A 51 -7.33 5.05 -8.19
CA ARG A 51 -7.17 6.34 -7.44
C ARG A 51 -8.11 6.46 -6.24
N ILE A 52 -9.22 5.74 -6.27
CA ILE A 52 -10.22 5.67 -5.20
C ILE A 52 -9.61 5.02 -3.95
N PHE A 53 -8.90 3.90 -4.09
CA PHE A 53 -8.38 3.13 -2.95
C PHE A 53 -7.04 3.65 -2.41
N GLY A 54 -6.33 4.46 -3.19
CA GLY A 54 -5.11 5.14 -2.75
C GLY A 54 -5.38 6.28 -1.77
N ASP A 55 -6.56 6.91 -1.86
CA ASP A 55 -7.00 7.98 -0.97
C ASP A 55 -7.91 7.43 0.14
N HIS A 56 -7.60 7.78 1.38
CA HIS A 56 -8.36 7.30 2.55
C HIS A 56 -9.83 7.78 2.52
N ALA A 57 -10.07 9.04 2.20
CA ALA A 57 -11.41 9.62 2.23
C ALA A 57 -12.31 9.03 1.13
N ARG A 58 -11.76 8.87 -0.08
CA ARG A 58 -12.47 8.26 -1.22
C ARG A 58 -12.77 6.79 -0.98
N SER A 59 -11.78 6.04 -0.49
CA SER A 59 -11.95 4.64 -0.12
C SER A 59 -13.02 4.46 0.95
N ALA A 60 -13.00 5.27 2.01
CA ALA A 60 -14.02 5.22 3.06
C ALA A 60 -15.42 5.56 2.55
N SER A 61 -15.54 6.51 1.61
CA SER A 61 -16.82 6.85 0.97
C SER A 61 -17.35 5.69 0.12
N TRP A 62 -16.48 5.05 -0.65
CA TRP A 62 -16.81 3.89 -1.47
C TRP A 62 -17.29 2.70 -0.62
N PHE A 63 -16.60 2.36 0.47
CA PHE A 63 -17.02 1.31 1.40
C PHE A 63 -18.33 1.63 2.11
N ARG A 64 -18.59 2.91 2.43
CA ARG A 64 -19.90 3.34 2.97
C ARG A 64 -21.05 3.13 2.00
N LEU A 65 -20.83 3.43 0.71
CA LEU A 65 -21.85 3.19 -0.32
C LEU A 65 -22.11 1.68 -0.48
N LEU A 66 -21.04 0.87 -0.49
CA LEU A 66 -21.17 -0.58 -0.57
C LEU A 66 -21.96 -1.14 0.62
N ARG A 67 -21.71 -0.68 1.85
CA ARG A 67 -22.47 -1.09 3.03
C ARG A 67 -23.96 -0.73 2.94
N ARG A 68 -24.28 0.39 2.35
CA ARG A 68 -25.70 0.82 2.15
C ARG A 68 -26.43 -0.02 1.10
N ALA A 69 -25.70 -0.60 0.17
CA ALA A 69 -26.25 -1.41 -0.92
C ALA A 69 -26.41 -2.89 -0.54
N CYS A 70 -25.76 -3.35 0.52
CA CYS A 70 -25.74 -4.74 0.96
C CYS A 70 -26.56 -4.94 2.23
N THR A 71 -27.00 -6.19 2.45
CA THR A 71 -27.68 -6.61 3.70
C THR A 71 -26.69 -6.73 4.87
N ALA A 72 -27.23 -6.88 6.09
CA ALA A 72 -26.44 -7.01 7.31
C ALA A 72 -25.46 -8.20 7.28
N ASP A 73 -25.84 -9.31 6.65
CA ASP A 73 -24.99 -10.50 6.52
C ASP A 73 -23.79 -10.24 5.60
N ALA A 74 -24.00 -9.50 4.52
CA ALA A 74 -22.92 -9.09 3.60
C ALA A 74 -22.00 -8.04 4.23
N GLU A 75 -22.47 -7.23 5.18
CA GLU A 75 -21.68 -6.21 5.87
C GLU A 75 -20.48 -6.83 6.60
N ALA A 76 -20.63 -8.03 7.15
CA ALA A 76 -19.55 -8.77 7.81
C ALA A 76 -18.34 -9.01 6.87
N MET A 77 -18.58 -9.14 5.56
CA MET A 77 -17.56 -9.35 4.55
C MET A 77 -16.87 -8.06 4.11
N ILE A 78 -17.55 -6.93 4.21
CA ILE A 78 -17.00 -5.62 3.78
C ILE A 78 -15.86 -5.17 4.71
N GLY A 79 -15.97 -5.45 6.02
CA GLY A 79 -14.93 -5.11 6.99
C GLY A 79 -13.54 -5.69 6.68
N PRO A 80 -13.41 -6.97 6.37
CA PRO A 80 -12.16 -7.57 5.88
C PRO A 80 -11.61 -6.93 4.61
N LEU A 81 -12.45 -6.61 3.62
CA LEU A 81 -12.02 -5.94 2.37
C LEU A 81 -11.46 -4.55 2.66
N GLU A 82 -12.12 -3.77 3.49
CA GLU A 82 -11.67 -2.43 3.89
C GLU A 82 -10.33 -2.49 4.62
N ARG A 83 -10.15 -3.47 5.52
CA ARG A 83 -8.86 -3.71 6.21
C ARG A 83 -7.75 -4.07 5.24
N LEU A 84 -8.00 -4.92 4.25
CA LEU A 84 -7.03 -5.28 3.23
C LEU A 84 -6.61 -4.05 2.39
N ALA A 85 -7.56 -3.21 2.00
CA ALA A 85 -7.28 -1.96 1.29
C ALA A 85 -6.41 -1.01 2.15
N GLY A 86 -6.72 -0.91 3.45
CA GLY A 86 -5.95 -0.13 4.42
C GLY A 86 -4.51 -0.63 4.58
N GLN A 87 -4.32 -1.93 4.75
CA GLN A 87 -2.99 -2.55 4.84
C GLN A 87 -2.16 -2.33 3.58
N ARG A 88 -2.77 -2.47 2.40
CA ARG A 88 -2.08 -2.24 1.12
C ARG A 88 -1.63 -0.80 0.98
N ARG A 89 -2.46 0.15 1.38
CA ARG A 89 -2.13 1.58 1.39
C ARG A 89 -0.93 1.89 2.29
N GLN A 90 -0.91 1.34 3.52
CA GLN A 90 0.23 1.48 4.42
C GLN A 90 1.51 0.89 3.82
N PHE A 91 1.42 -0.29 3.21
CA PHE A 91 2.56 -0.92 2.54
C PHE A 91 3.12 -0.06 1.39
N ASN A 92 2.25 0.54 0.57
CA ASN A 92 2.66 1.43 -0.51
C ASN A 92 3.37 2.69 0.01
N LEU A 93 2.89 3.26 1.13
CA LEU A 93 3.55 4.39 1.79
C LEU A 93 4.94 4.00 2.32
N GLN A 94 5.06 2.87 3.01
CA GLN A 94 6.34 2.37 3.51
C GLN A 94 7.34 2.13 2.36
N LYS A 95 6.91 1.49 1.28
CA LYS A 95 7.75 1.27 0.09
C LYS A 95 8.28 2.59 -0.48
N ARG A 96 7.41 3.59 -0.60
CA ARG A 96 7.79 4.92 -1.11
C ARG A 96 8.79 5.62 -0.19
N MET A 97 8.58 5.55 1.13
CA MET A 97 9.50 6.12 2.12
C MET A 97 10.86 5.43 2.09
N THR A 98 10.89 4.10 1.96
CA THR A 98 12.12 3.32 1.87
C THR A 98 12.92 3.71 0.63
N VAL A 99 12.28 3.83 -0.54
CA VAL A 99 12.95 4.27 -1.77
C VAL A 99 13.53 5.68 -1.61
N TRP A 100 12.78 6.60 -1.01
CA TRP A 100 13.23 7.97 -0.76
C TRP A 100 14.43 8.01 0.19
N LEU A 101 14.40 7.25 1.29
CA LEU A 101 15.51 7.13 2.24
C LEU A 101 16.78 6.58 1.58
N HIS A 102 16.65 5.53 0.76
CA HIS A 102 17.81 4.95 0.05
C HIS A 102 18.37 5.92 -1.01
N GLY A 103 17.54 6.72 -1.64
CA GLY A 103 17.99 7.77 -2.56
C GLY A 103 18.69 8.94 -1.86
N TRP A 104 18.23 9.31 -0.67
CA TRP A 104 18.79 10.40 0.12
C TRP A 104 20.15 10.05 0.76
N LEU A 105 20.32 8.80 1.20
CA LEU A 105 21.51 8.35 1.92
C LEU A 105 22.84 8.59 1.17
N PRO A 106 23.01 8.22 -0.12
CA PRO A 106 24.26 8.48 -0.86
C PRO A 106 24.52 9.97 -1.03
N VAL A 107 23.49 10.78 -1.20
CA VAL A 107 23.64 12.24 -1.28
C VAL A 107 24.18 12.81 0.04
N HIS A 108 23.59 12.38 1.16
CA HIS A 108 24.02 12.81 2.49
C HIS A 108 25.47 12.40 2.79
N ILE A 109 25.85 11.16 2.46
CA ILE A 109 27.23 10.67 2.62
C ILE A 109 28.18 11.49 1.74
N GLY A 110 27.86 11.72 0.47
CA GLY A 110 28.68 12.50 -0.45
C GLY A 110 28.93 13.92 0.05
N VAL A 111 27.89 14.61 0.50
CA VAL A 111 28.00 15.95 1.07
C VAL A 111 28.86 15.96 2.35
N SER A 112 28.66 14.98 3.24
CA SER A 112 29.43 14.88 4.49
C SER A 112 30.93 14.65 4.23
N VAL A 113 31.26 13.78 3.29
CA VAL A 113 32.65 13.54 2.87
C VAL A 113 33.24 14.81 2.25
N GLY A 114 32.53 15.48 1.35
CA GLY A 114 32.96 16.73 0.74
C GLY A 114 33.25 17.82 1.78
N LEU A 115 32.38 18.02 2.75
CA LEU A 115 32.58 18.96 3.85
C LEU A 115 33.80 18.60 4.69
N SER A 116 34.01 17.31 4.97
CA SER A 116 35.18 16.84 5.73
C SER A 116 36.47 17.13 5.00
N VAL A 117 36.53 16.89 3.69
CA VAL A 117 37.71 17.22 2.85
C VAL A 117 37.99 18.73 2.83
N LEU A 118 36.96 19.54 2.66
CA LEU A 118 37.05 20.99 2.72
C LEU A 118 37.59 21.50 4.07
N LEU A 119 37.09 20.92 5.16
CA LEU A 119 37.53 21.25 6.52
C LEU A 119 39.03 20.95 6.69
N VAL A 120 39.48 19.78 6.28
CA VAL A 120 40.89 19.39 6.33
C VAL A 120 41.76 20.31 5.49
N ALA A 121 41.32 20.57 4.27
CA ALA A 121 42.03 21.50 3.39
C ALA A 121 42.16 22.90 4.02
N HIS A 122 41.07 23.42 4.59
CA HIS A 122 41.06 24.71 5.29
C HIS A 122 42.07 24.77 6.45
N ILE A 123 42.11 23.71 7.28
CA ILE A 123 43.06 23.61 8.38
C ILE A 123 44.52 23.63 7.86
N VAL A 124 44.81 22.81 6.84
CA VAL A 124 46.17 22.77 6.25
C VAL A 124 46.58 24.11 5.69
N PHE A 125 45.69 24.81 4.96
CA PHE A 125 45.97 26.17 4.48
C PHE A 125 46.20 27.17 5.60
N ALA A 126 45.35 27.15 6.64
CA ALA A 126 45.49 28.01 7.79
C ALA A 126 46.86 27.84 8.48
N LEU A 127 47.29 26.59 8.71
CA LEU A 127 48.56 26.27 9.35
C LEU A 127 49.80 26.61 8.48
N ARG A 128 49.64 26.63 7.15
CA ARG A 128 50.76 26.95 6.25
C ARG A 128 50.99 28.44 6.05
N PHE A 129 49.99 29.28 6.21
CA PHE A 129 50.03 30.71 5.93
C PHE A 129 49.97 31.59 7.19
N TRP A 130 49.98 30.99 8.36
CA TRP A 130 50.20 31.63 9.65
C TRP A 130 51.59 31.20 10.17
#